data_7e92a3981805aec60388d10809cba7b9
#
_entry.id   7e92a3981805aec60388d10809cba7b9
#
_cell.length_a   1.000
_cell.length_b   1.000
_cell.length_c   1.000
_cell.angle_alpha   90.00
_cell.angle_beta   90.00
_cell.angle_gamma   90.00
#
_symmetry.space_group_name_H-M   'P 1'
#
loop_
_entity.id
_entity.type
_entity.pdbx_description
1 polymer ?
#
loop_
_entity_poly.entity_id
_entity_poly.type
_entity_poly.pdbx_seq_one_letter_code
_entity_poly.pdbx_strand_id
1 'polypeptide(L)'
;MLFRSGEGIPGYVTPKVAVGAVVGNDAGEVLLVQRSDSGIWLYPTGWADVGYSAAEVVVKEVFEETGIECEPVQVLSVVDGQRMGFTRFPMYMLLFHCRATGGSLVPHPLESADVGWFKRDALPPATAGASWWGPKAFAAIDGAVMATDFDSVRTPMWRGAE
;
A
#
# COMPACT_ATOMS: atom_id res chain seq x y z
N MET A 1 -18.06 -2.38 -22.76
CA MET A 1 -19.11 -2.80 -21.84
C MET A 1 -19.54 -1.58 -21.05
N LEU A 2 -20.78 -1.12 -21.18
CA LEU A 2 -21.29 0.04 -20.44
C LEU A 2 -21.83 -0.46 -19.10
N PHE A 3 -21.16 -0.10 -18.02
CA PHE A 3 -21.67 -0.33 -16.67
C PHE A 3 -22.82 0.66 -16.41
N ARG A 4 -24.06 0.20 -16.47
CA ARG A 4 -25.20 0.97 -15.98
C ARG A 4 -25.50 0.51 -14.56
N SER A 5 -25.13 1.33 -13.58
CA SER A 5 -25.69 1.21 -12.25
C SER A 5 -27.08 1.84 -12.26
N GLY A 6 -28.11 1.03 -12.25
CA GLY A 6 -29.51 1.46 -12.08
C GLY A 6 -30.09 0.83 -10.82
N GLU A 7 -31.10 1.46 -10.22
CA GLU A 7 -31.82 0.88 -9.09
C GLU A 7 -32.29 -0.54 -9.44
N GLY A 8 -31.98 -1.51 -8.57
CA GLY A 8 -32.38 -2.91 -8.72
C GLY A 8 -31.46 -3.81 -9.52
N ILE A 9 -30.31 -3.31 -10.04
CA ILE A 9 -29.28 -4.18 -10.65
C ILE A 9 -28.26 -4.56 -9.58
N PRO A 10 -28.07 -5.88 -9.28
CA PRO A 10 -27.02 -6.31 -8.37
C PRO A 10 -25.65 -5.80 -8.87
N GLY A 11 -24.87 -5.22 -7.97
CA GLY A 11 -23.51 -4.77 -8.30
C GLY A 11 -22.67 -5.95 -8.78
N TYR A 12 -21.80 -5.72 -9.77
CA TYR A 12 -20.82 -6.73 -10.19
C TYR A 12 -19.83 -6.98 -9.05
N VAL A 13 -19.62 -8.25 -8.70
CA VAL A 13 -18.65 -8.63 -7.66
C VAL A 13 -17.24 -8.36 -8.17
N THR A 14 -16.51 -7.51 -7.44
CA THR A 14 -15.12 -7.15 -7.75
C THR A 14 -14.21 -7.49 -6.58
N PRO A 15 -12.90 -7.67 -6.81
CA PRO A 15 -11.93 -7.71 -5.73
C PRO A 15 -12.01 -6.44 -4.87
N LYS A 16 -11.74 -6.55 -3.57
CA LYS A 16 -11.51 -5.38 -2.74
C LYS A 16 -10.26 -4.65 -3.21
N VAL A 17 -10.15 -3.38 -2.89
CA VAL A 17 -8.96 -2.58 -3.18
C VAL A 17 -8.39 -2.06 -1.87
N ALA A 18 -7.07 -2.24 -1.70
CA ALA A 18 -6.32 -1.64 -0.61
C ALA A 18 -5.18 -0.78 -1.17
N VAL A 19 -4.78 0.21 -0.40
CA VAL A 19 -3.61 1.04 -0.69
C VAL A 19 -2.52 0.77 0.33
N GLY A 20 -1.27 0.98 -0.07
CA GLY A 20 -0.11 0.98 0.81
C GLY A 20 0.79 2.14 0.46
N ALA A 21 1.47 2.72 1.45
CA ALA A 21 2.30 3.90 1.30
C ALA A 21 3.75 3.65 1.73
N VAL A 22 4.66 3.59 0.78
CA VAL A 22 6.08 3.76 1.06
C VAL A 22 6.35 5.26 1.14
N VAL A 23 6.40 5.80 2.35
CA VAL A 23 6.67 7.22 2.59
C VAL A 23 8.15 7.41 2.86
N GLY A 24 8.81 8.25 2.06
CA GLY A 24 10.20 8.64 2.26
C GLY A 24 10.34 10.04 2.84
N ASN A 25 11.37 10.25 3.67
CA ASN A 25 11.77 11.57 4.14
C ASN A 25 13.08 12.04 3.47
N ASP A 26 13.48 13.28 3.72
CA ASP A 26 14.70 13.88 3.17
C ASP A 26 16.01 13.23 3.68
N ALA A 27 15.93 12.42 4.74
CA ALA A 27 17.06 11.65 5.26
C ALA A 27 17.22 10.28 4.57
N GLY A 28 16.36 9.95 3.59
CA GLY A 28 16.38 8.66 2.88
C GLY A 28 15.81 7.50 3.71
N GLU A 29 15.00 7.80 4.72
CA GLU A 29 14.37 6.83 5.60
C GLU A 29 12.94 6.54 5.16
N VAL A 30 12.46 5.32 5.43
CA VAL A 30 11.09 4.89 5.18
C VAL A 30 10.27 4.93 6.47
N LEU A 31 9.01 5.38 6.36
CA LEU A 31 8.03 5.34 7.44
C LEU A 31 7.45 3.95 7.59
N LEU A 32 7.46 3.42 8.81
CA LEU A 32 6.79 2.16 9.14
C LEU A 32 5.90 2.33 10.38
N VAL A 33 4.89 1.48 10.42
CA VAL A 33 3.93 1.34 11.51
C VAL A 33 4.11 -0.04 12.12
N GLN A 34 4.13 -0.14 13.44
CA GLN A 34 4.01 -1.41 14.15
C GLN A 34 2.53 -1.67 14.44
N ARG A 35 1.98 -2.71 13.88
CA ARG A 35 0.58 -3.10 14.12
C ARG A 35 0.37 -3.55 15.57
N SER A 36 -0.68 -3.04 16.21
CA SER A 36 -1.03 -3.39 17.60
C SER A 36 -1.51 -4.84 17.74
N ASP A 37 -2.12 -5.41 16.68
CA ASP A 37 -2.68 -6.78 16.71
C ASP A 37 -1.64 -7.90 16.55
N SER A 38 -0.52 -7.63 15.90
CA SER A 38 0.47 -8.65 15.51
C SER A 38 1.91 -8.30 15.88
N GLY A 39 2.19 -7.04 16.21
CA GLY A 39 3.55 -6.55 16.44
C GLY A 39 4.43 -6.48 15.20
N ILE A 40 3.86 -6.76 14.02
CA ILE A 40 4.56 -6.71 12.72
C ILE A 40 4.73 -5.26 12.29
N TRP A 41 5.92 -4.94 11.81
CA TRP A 41 6.20 -3.66 11.14
C TRP A 41 5.85 -3.73 9.66
N LEU A 42 5.17 -2.69 9.16
CA LEU A 42 4.73 -2.58 7.78
C LEU A 42 4.68 -1.10 7.38
N TYR A 43 4.71 -0.80 6.11
CA TYR A 43 4.33 0.53 5.62
C TYR A 43 2.84 0.79 5.91
N PRO A 44 2.38 2.05 6.08
CA PRO A 44 0.96 2.39 6.29
C PRO A 44 0.07 1.80 5.21
N THR A 45 -1.08 1.22 5.60
CA THR A 45 -2.00 0.55 4.69
C THR A 45 -3.46 0.75 5.09
N GLY A 46 -4.35 0.85 4.10
CA GLY A 46 -5.77 0.89 4.37
C GLY A 46 -6.63 0.42 3.21
N TRP A 47 -7.92 0.28 3.47
CA TRP A 47 -8.92 -0.05 2.46
C TRP A 47 -9.32 1.18 1.65
N ALA A 48 -9.53 0.98 0.35
CA ALA A 48 -10.09 2.05 -0.48
C ALA A 48 -11.53 2.35 -0.07
N ASP A 49 -11.75 3.55 0.45
CA ASP A 49 -13.06 4.05 0.84
C ASP A 49 -13.86 4.54 -0.37
N VAL A 50 -15.16 4.27 -0.35
CA VAL A 50 -16.08 4.77 -1.39
C VAL A 50 -16.15 6.29 -1.32
N GLY A 51 -16.00 6.94 -2.46
CA GLY A 51 -16.06 8.41 -2.57
C GLY A 51 -14.70 9.09 -2.57
N TYR A 52 -13.61 8.34 -2.35
CA TYR A 52 -12.23 8.84 -2.43
C TYR A 52 -11.46 8.18 -3.58
N SER A 53 -10.55 8.90 -4.18
CA SER A 53 -9.56 8.31 -5.09
C SER A 53 -8.50 7.54 -4.29
N ALA A 54 -7.80 6.60 -4.93
CA ALA A 54 -6.73 5.84 -4.27
C ALA A 54 -5.61 6.75 -3.72
N ALA A 55 -5.34 7.88 -4.39
CA ALA A 55 -4.37 8.87 -3.92
C ALA A 55 -4.83 9.61 -2.66
N GLU A 56 -6.13 9.94 -2.55
CA GLU A 56 -6.69 10.53 -1.34
C GLU A 56 -6.70 9.55 -0.18
N VAL A 57 -7.05 8.28 -0.44
CA VAL A 57 -7.04 7.24 0.61
C VAL A 57 -5.63 7.04 1.14
N VAL A 58 -4.60 6.95 0.29
CA VAL A 58 -3.23 6.73 0.77
C VAL A 58 -2.73 7.88 1.65
N VAL A 59 -3.06 9.13 1.33
CA VAL A 59 -2.71 10.29 2.17
C VAL A 59 -3.43 10.24 3.51
N LYS A 60 -4.72 9.91 3.48
CA LYS A 60 -5.57 9.76 4.67
C LYS A 60 -5.00 8.68 5.62
N GLU A 61 -4.74 7.48 5.12
CA GLU A 61 -4.22 6.36 5.90
C GLU A 61 -2.85 6.68 6.53
N VAL A 62 -1.94 7.28 5.75
CA VAL A 62 -0.64 7.71 6.30
C VAL A 62 -0.82 8.64 7.48
N PHE A 63 -1.70 9.64 7.34
CA PHE A 63 -1.93 10.60 8.42
C PHE A 63 -2.61 9.95 9.63
N GLU A 64 -3.65 9.13 9.43
CA GLU A 64 -4.40 8.48 10.50
C GLU A 64 -3.54 7.49 11.29
N GLU A 65 -2.73 6.68 10.61
CA GLU A 65 -1.88 5.67 11.27
C GLU A 65 -0.62 6.26 11.92
N THR A 66 -0.11 7.40 11.43
CA THR A 66 1.23 7.86 11.78
C THR A 66 1.36 9.33 12.19
N GLY A 67 0.38 10.18 11.91
CA GLY A 67 0.44 11.63 12.09
C GLY A 67 1.33 12.37 11.07
N ILE A 68 1.87 11.67 10.07
CA ILE A 68 2.72 12.25 9.03
C ILE A 68 1.87 12.72 7.86
N GLU A 69 2.15 13.92 7.37
CA GLU A 69 1.60 14.46 6.13
C GLU A 69 2.48 14.06 4.96
N CYS A 70 1.87 13.67 3.85
CA CYS A 70 2.60 13.25 2.65
C CYS A 70 1.89 13.61 1.37
N GLU A 71 2.63 13.55 0.26
CA GLU A 71 2.09 13.65 -1.10
C GLU A 71 2.44 12.40 -1.91
N PRO A 72 1.49 11.83 -2.68
CA PRO A 72 1.76 10.73 -3.59
C PRO A 72 2.64 11.18 -4.75
N VAL A 73 3.66 10.38 -5.09
CA VAL A 73 4.61 10.67 -6.18
C VAL A 73 4.38 9.73 -7.36
N GLN A 74 4.32 8.43 -7.10
CA GLN A 74 4.13 7.40 -8.13
C GLN A 74 3.52 6.13 -7.54
N VAL A 75 2.88 5.32 -8.40
CA VAL A 75 2.47 3.96 -8.06
C VAL A 75 3.64 3.02 -8.34
N LEU A 76 4.13 2.33 -7.32
CA LEU A 76 5.23 1.36 -7.43
C LEU A 76 4.76 0.00 -7.90
N SER A 77 3.60 -0.45 -7.40
CA SER A 77 3.09 -1.78 -7.72
C SER A 77 1.56 -1.81 -7.69
N VAL A 78 0.99 -2.64 -8.58
CA VAL A 78 -0.41 -3.06 -8.54
C VAL A 78 -0.41 -4.58 -8.56
N VAL A 79 -0.76 -5.22 -7.45
CA VAL A 79 -0.64 -6.67 -7.31
C VAL A 79 -1.92 -7.31 -6.75
N ASP A 80 -2.13 -8.57 -7.10
CA ASP A 80 -3.18 -9.41 -6.51
C ASP A 80 -2.72 -9.90 -5.13
N GLY A 81 -3.30 -9.31 -4.08
CA GLY A 81 -2.94 -9.62 -2.70
C GLY A 81 -3.20 -11.06 -2.29
N GLN A 82 -4.17 -11.73 -2.92
CA GLN A 82 -4.40 -13.15 -2.69
C GLN A 82 -3.27 -14.00 -3.30
N ARG A 83 -2.81 -13.67 -4.51
CA ARG A 83 -1.66 -14.35 -5.14
C ARG A 83 -0.36 -14.12 -4.39
N MET A 84 -0.19 -12.93 -3.82
CA MET A 84 0.96 -12.59 -2.99
C MET A 84 0.90 -13.19 -1.58
N GLY A 85 -0.22 -13.82 -1.21
CA GLY A 85 -0.41 -14.39 0.11
C GLY A 85 -0.74 -13.36 1.21
N PHE A 86 -1.07 -12.12 0.86
CA PHE A 86 -1.44 -11.08 1.83
C PHE A 86 -2.81 -11.32 2.45
N THR A 87 -3.73 -11.89 1.67
CA THR A 87 -5.11 -12.16 2.10
C THR A 87 -5.60 -13.52 1.63
N ARG A 88 -6.71 -13.98 2.23
CA ARG A 88 -7.42 -15.20 1.80
C ARG A 88 -8.57 -14.92 0.82
N PHE A 89 -8.83 -13.67 0.50
CA PHE A 89 -9.90 -13.23 -0.39
C PHE A 89 -9.34 -12.36 -1.52
N PRO A 90 -10.05 -12.24 -2.66
CA PRO A 90 -9.63 -11.42 -3.79
C PRO A 90 -9.45 -9.95 -3.39
N MET A 91 -8.24 -9.41 -3.63
CA MET A 91 -7.89 -8.03 -3.31
C MET A 91 -6.79 -7.53 -4.25
N TYR A 92 -6.90 -6.30 -4.71
CA TYR A 92 -5.78 -5.59 -5.32
C TYR A 92 -5.12 -4.67 -4.31
N MET A 93 -3.79 -4.72 -4.24
CA MET A 93 -2.97 -3.79 -3.48
C MET A 93 -2.32 -2.80 -4.44
N LEU A 94 -2.55 -1.51 -4.20
CA LEU A 94 -1.88 -0.42 -4.88
C LEU A 94 -0.80 0.14 -3.95
N LEU A 95 0.46 -0.11 -4.24
CA LEU A 95 1.58 0.39 -3.45
C LEU A 95 2.07 1.71 -4.04
N PHE A 96 1.93 2.78 -3.27
CA PHE A 96 2.39 4.12 -3.62
C PHE A 96 3.77 4.41 -3.04
N HIS A 97 4.58 5.16 -3.76
CA HIS A 97 5.62 5.99 -3.19
C HIS A 97 5.04 7.36 -2.87
N CYS A 98 5.23 7.79 -1.63
CA CYS A 98 4.85 9.11 -1.16
C CYS A 98 6.07 9.83 -0.58
N ARG A 99 6.09 11.15 -0.67
CA ARG A 99 7.08 12.01 -0.03
C ARG A 99 6.47 12.63 1.22
N ALA A 100 7.17 12.57 2.35
CA ALA A 100 6.77 13.28 3.56
C ALA A 100 6.83 14.79 3.34
N THR A 101 5.81 15.51 3.79
CA THR A 101 5.71 16.97 3.66
C THR A 101 5.60 17.69 4.99
N GLY A 102 5.30 16.95 6.07
CA GLY A 102 5.14 17.54 7.41
C GLY A 102 4.61 16.53 8.42
N GLY A 103 4.06 17.06 9.51
CA GLY A 103 3.50 16.28 10.59
C GLY A 103 4.54 15.83 11.63
N SER A 104 4.10 15.02 12.57
CA SER A 104 4.93 14.45 13.64
C SER A 104 4.50 13.02 13.87
N LEU A 105 5.42 12.14 14.25
CA LEU A 105 5.11 10.73 14.54
C LEU A 105 4.14 10.63 15.72
N VAL A 106 2.93 10.18 15.44
CA VAL A 106 1.86 9.95 16.43
C VAL A 106 1.16 8.64 16.05
N PRO A 107 1.43 7.54 16.77
CA PRO A 107 0.76 6.27 16.51
C PRO A 107 -0.76 6.39 16.70
N HIS A 108 -1.54 5.76 15.82
CA HIS A 108 -2.98 5.66 16.01
C HIS A 108 -3.29 4.84 17.27
N PRO A 109 -4.12 5.35 18.20
CA PRO A 109 -4.24 4.77 19.56
C PRO A 109 -4.78 3.33 19.62
N LEU A 110 -5.47 2.87 18.56
CA LEU A 110 -6.07 1.53 18.52
C LEU A 110 -5.34 0.58 17.53
N GLU A 111 -4.74 1.11 16.47
CA GLU A 111 -4.22 0.31 15.36
C GLU A 111 -2.70 0.21 15.33
N SER A 112 -2.01 1.24 15.83
CA SER A 112 -0.57 1.34 15.79
C SER A 112 0.02 1.26 17.19
N ALA A 113 0.84 0.24 17.45
CA ALA A 113 1.60 0.14 18.70
C ALA A 113 2.78 1.12 18.72
N ASP A 114 3.39 1.36 17.54
CA ASP A 114 4.51 2.29 17.37
C ASP A 114 4.59 2.75 15.91
N VAL A 115 5.28 3.86 15.67
CA VAL A 115 5.58 4.41 14.33
C VAL A 115 6.99 4.97 14.32
N GLY A 116 7.70 4.85 13.20
CA GLY A 116 9.08 5.33 13.12
C GLY A 116 9.63 5.44 11.71
N TRP A 117 10.75 6.18 11.60
CA TRP A 117 11.55 6.31 10.41
C TRP A 117 12.73 5.33 10.46
N PHE A 118 12.97 4.60 9.38
CA PHE A 118 13.97 3.55 9.33
C PHE A 118 14.83 3.62 8.08
N LYS A 119 16.14 3.45 8.27
CA LYS A 119 17.10 3.34 7.18
C LYS A 119 17.03 1.96 6.53
N ARG A 120 17.52 1.87 5.30
CA ARG A 120 17.57 0.64 4.50
C ARG A 120 18.23 -0.54 5.22
N ASP A 121 19.29 -0.28 5.96
CA ASP A 121 20.09 -1.26 6.68
C ASP A 121 19.69 -1.45 8.15
N ALA A 122 18.65 -0.73 8.58
CA ALA A 122 18.19 -0.71 9.97
C ALA A 122 16.67 -0.94 10.09
N LEU A 123 16.08 -1.70 9.18
CA LEU A 123 14.67 -2.08 9.28
C LEU A 123 14.43 -2.96 10.51
N PRO A 124 13.30 -2.81 11.22
CA PRO A 124 12.95 -3.65 12.36
C PRO A 124 12.91 -5.15 12.01
N PRO A 125 13.30 -6.05 12.94
CA PRO A 125 13.38 -7.48 12.64
C PRO A 125 12.09 -8.12 12.16
N ALA A 126 10.93 -7.62 12.58
CA ALA A 126 9.61 -8.15 12.22
C ALA A 126 8.96 -7.38 11.06
N THR A 127 9.75 -6.81 10.15
CA THR A 127 9.21 -6.06 8.99
C THR A 127 8.67 -7.02 7.92
N ALA A 128 7.35 -6.98 7.72
CA ALA A 128 6.68 -7.84 6.76
C ALA A 128 7.02 -7.48 5.31
N GLY A 129 7.37 -8.50 4.51
CA GLY A 129 7.57 -8.39 3.07
C GLY A 129 8.70 -7.46 2.63
N ALA A 130 9.62 -7.07 3.52
CA ALA A 130 10.71 -6.13 3.23
C ALA A 130 11.57 -6.52 2.02
N SER A 131 11.76 -7.81 1.76
CA SER A 131 12.48 -8.32 0.59
C SER A 131 11.75 -8.04 -0.73
N TRP A 132 10.43 -7.92 -0.71
CA TRP A 132 9.61 -7.63 -1.89
C TRP A 132 9.51 -6.13 -2.17
N TRP A 133 9.08 -5.33 -1.17
CA TRP A 133 8.85 -3.91 -1.37
C TRP A 133 10.08 -3.03 -1.15
N GLY A 134 10.99 -3.45 -0.26
CA GLY A 134 12.12 -2.63 0.19
C GLY A 134 13.03 -2.14 -0.93
N PRO A 135 13.52 -2.99 -1.85
CA PRO A 135 14.40 -2.55 -2.92
C PRO A 135 13.78 -1.44 -3.79
N LYS A 136 12.50 -1.58 -4.18
CA LYS A 136 11.80 -0.57 -4.98
C LYS A 136 11.45 0.68 -4.18
N ALA A 137 11.11 0.51 -2.90
CA ALA A 137 10.86 1.61 -1.98
C ALA A 137 12.04 2.55 -1.87
N PHE A 138 13.19 2.01 -1.50
CA PHE A 138 14.39 2.82 -1.33
C PHE A 138 14.93 3.38 -2.65
N ALA A 139 14.78 2.68 -3.77
CA ALA A 139 15.11 3.24 -5.07
C ALA A 139 14.23 4.46 -5.39
N ALA A 140 12.93 4.41 -5.09
CA ALA A 140 12.01 5.53 -5.28
C ALA A 140 12.32 6.70 -4.33
N ILE A 141 12.63 6.42 -3.07
CA ILE A 141 13.05 7.43 -2.08
C ILE A 141 14.34 8.12 -2.53
N ASP A 142 15.27 7.37 -3.12
CA ASP A 142 16.51 7.90 -3.72
C ASP A 142 16.27 8.67 -5.04
N GLY A 143 15.01 8.84 -5.47
CA GLY A 143 14.63 9.62 -6.63
C GLY A 143 14.49 8.85 -7.95
N ALA A 144 14.52 7.51 -7.91
CA ALA A 144 14.32 6.73 -9.13
C ALA A 144 12.86 6.80 -9.60
N VAL A 145 12.67 7.07 -10.89
CA VAL A 145 11.40 6.89 -11.58
C VAL A 145 11.37 5.49 -12.18
N MET A 146 10.39 4.69 -11.76
CA MET A 146 10.31 3.29 -12.15
C MET A 146 8.99 3.00 -12.86
N ALA A 147 8.99 1.99 -13.74
CA ALA A 147 7.74 1.43 -14.23
C ALA A 147 6.97 0.78 -13.08
N THR A 148 5.65 0.95 -13.08
CA THR A 148 4.78 0.26 -12.12
C THR A 148 4.91 -1.25 -12.31
N ASP A 149 5.18 -1.95 -11.22
CA ASP A 149 5.28 -3.41 -11.18
C ASP A 149 3.89 -4.04 -11.00
N PHE A 150 3.66 -5.18 -11.62
CA PHE A 150 2.41 -5.93 -11.49
C PHE A 150 2.64 -7.42 -11.69
N ASP A 151 1.66 -8.22 -11.28
CA ASP A 151 1.71 -9.67 -11.41
C ASP A 151 1.89 -10.13 -12.84
N SER A 152 2.70 -11.16 -13.04
CA SER A 152 2.82 -11.81 -14.34
C SER A 152 1.48 -12.38 -14.80
N VAL A 153 1.20 -12.23 -16.09
CA VAL A 153 0.01 -12.81 -16.71
C VAL A 153 0.11 -14.35 -16.69
N ARG A 154 -0.92 -14.98 -16.15
CA ARG A 154 -1.08 -16.46 -16.22
C ARG A 154 -1.70 -16.86 -17.54
N THR A 155 -1.56 -18.13 -17.92
CA THR A 155 -2.37 -18.68 -19.02
C THR A 155 -3.85 -18.41 -18.72
N PRO A 156 -4.57 -17.74 -19.63
CA PRO A 156 -5.92 -17.29 -19.36
C PRO A 156 -6.89 -18.47 -19.20
N MET A 157 -7.52 -18.58 -18.04
CA MET A 157 -8.54 -19.62 -17.81
C MET A 157 -9.76 -19.47 -18.74
N TRP A 158 -10.01 -18.26 -19.30
CA TRP A 158 -11.11 -17.99 -20.23
C TRP A 158 -10.85 -18.45 -21.67
N ARG A 159 -9.64 -18.91 -22.01
CA ARG A 159 -9.32 -19.42 -23.35
C ARG A 159 -9.64 -20.90 -23.52
N GLY A 160 -10.13 -21.58 -22.47
CA GLY A 160 -10.31 -23.02 -22.47
C GLY A 160 -8.95 -23.76 -22.45
N ALA A 161 -8.94 -25.00 -21.98
CA ALA A 161 -7.85 -25.91 -22.28
C ALA A 161 -8.03 -26.32 -23.77
N GLU A 162 -7.07 -25.99 -24.63
CA GLU A 162 -6.96 -26.62 -25.93
C GLU A 162 -6.60 -28.08 -25.77
#